data_3382837997d8e6c106d85560caa3d220
#
_entry.id   3382837997d8e6c106d85560caa3d220
#
_cell.length_a   1.000
_cell.length_b   1.000
_cell.length_c   1.000
_cell.angle_alpha   90.00
_cell.angle_beta   90.00
_cell.angle_gamma   90.00
#
_symmetry.space_group_name_H-M   'P 1'
#
loop_
_entity.id
_entity.type
_entity.pdbx_description
1 polymer ?
#
loop_
_entity_poly.entity_id
_entity_poly.type
_entity_poly.pdbx_seq_one_letter_code
_entity_poly.pdbx_strand_id
1 'polypeptide(L)'
;GSSIYNIVFIVFASSMPQPKFAVGIANFIVLIPTFFTVFVGMQADKTRQKARWLIHLGYLQAFLFILVALLTKSASYLAFATVCFLNIFSDIISDYRSGLQMPILQKNVEEKDLMEAYSFTQLLTFLGNFAGQALGVWLLSISQQNFAMVALSNALCFLLSSSTLYLVRQKLTHDTPAATEQKLPFRKQMKDLYQNVQMIFEQEKIENFLLVLLQVLLLNAPAGSIMGLYNLYLLDHPFWGLNLSQSLLVIESCTVIGIISASAFSNDY
;
A
#
# COMPACT_ATOMS: atom_id res chain seq x y z
N GLY A 1 -4.06 -6.89 -3.93
CA GLY A 1 -2.97 -7.77 -4.37
C GLY A 1 -1.79 -7.73 -3.43
N SER A 2 -1.09 -6.61 -3.28
CA SER A 2 0.11 -6.50 -2.41
C SER A 2 -0.11 -6.97 -0.97
N SER A 3 -1.31 -6.80 -0.44
CA SER A 3 -1.68 -7.15 0.93
C SER A 3 -1.47 -8.64 1.29
N ILE A 4 -1.66 -9.55 0.34
CA ILE A 4 -1.44 -10.99 0.55
C ILE A 4 0.02 -11.25 0.94
N TYR A 5 0.95 -10.45 0.42
CA TYR A 5 2.38 -10.65 0.59
C TYR A 5 2.99 -9.87 1.77
N ASN A 6 2.32 -8.88 2.34
CA ASN A 6 2.90 -8.01 3.37
C ASN A 6 3.38 -8.78 4.62
N ILE A 7 2.50 -9.51 5.29
CA ILE A 7 2.90 -10.35 6.45
C ILE A 7 3.90 -11.42 6.01
N VAL A 8 3.64 -12.04 4.85
CA VAL A 8 4.49 -13.11 4.30
C VAL A 8 5.91 -12.63 4.03
N PHE A 9 6.11 -11.38 3.63
CA PHE A 9 7.43 -10.78 3.44
C PHE A 9 8.23 -10.69 4.76
N ILE A 10 7.58 -10.31 5.85
CA ILE A 10 8.21 -10.31 7.20
C ILE A 10 8.57 -11.74 7.63
N VAL A 11 7.67 -12.70 7.39
CA VAL A 11 7.93 -14.13 7.69
C VAL A 11 9.04 -14.69 6.80
N PHE A 12 9.13 -14.29 5.53
CA PHE A 12 10.25 -14.64 4.67
C PHE A 12 11.57 -14.08 5.21
N ALA A 13 11.59 -12.82 5.64
CA ALA A 13 12.76 -12.22 6.28
C ALA A 13 13.18 -13.00 7.54
N SER A 14 12.22 -13.48 8.34
CA SER A 14 12.50 -14.28 9.54
C SER A 14 13.12 -15.65 9.25
N SER A 15 12.99 -16.17 8.02
CA SER A 15 13.62 -17.43 7.60
C SER A 15 15.09 -17.30 7.17
N MET A 16 15.64 -16.08 7.17
CA MET A 16 17.04 -15.82 6.83
C MET A 16 17.99 -16.25 7.96
N PRO A 17 19.29 -16.52 7.66
CA PRO A 17 20.27 -16.96 8.66
C PRO A 17 20.44 -16.01 9.85
N GLN A 18 20.15 -14.71 9.69
CA GLN A 18 20.11 -13.70 10.76
C GLN A 18 18.72 -13.07 10.82
N PRO A 19 17.73 -13.74 11.45
CA PRO A 19 16.33 -13.34 11.40
C PRO A 19 16.08 -11.91 11.87
N LYS A 20 16.65 -11.51 13.01
CA LYS A 20 16.45 -10.16 13.58
C LYS A 20 16.95 -9.05 12.66
N PHE A 21 18.11 -9.26 12.03
CA PHE A 21 18.67 -8.32 11.07
C PHE A 21 17.81 -8.24 9.80
N ALA A 22 17.41 -9.38 9.26
CA ALA A 22 16.59 -9.42 8.05
C ALA A 22 15.19 -8.82 8.28
N VAL A 23 14.54 -9.09 9.41
CA VAL A 23 13.24 -8.47 9.78
C VAL A 23 13.41 -6.97 10.00
N GLY A 24 14.51 -6.53 10.64
CA GLY A 24 14.82 -5.09 10.77
C GLY A 24 14.94 -4.40 9.41
N ILE A 25 15.68 -5.01 8.47
CA ILE A 25 15.77 -4.52 7.07
C ILE A 25 14.41 -4.52 6.41
N ALA A 26 13.61 -5.59 6.53
CA ALA A 26 12.28 -5.67 5.93
C ALA A 26 11.36 -4.55 6.43
N ASN A 27 11.35 -4.27 7.74
CA ASN A 27 10.60 -3.15 8.32
C ASN A 27 11.05 -1.80 7.76
N PHE A 28 12.35 -1.59 7.58
CA PHE A 28 12.86 -0.35 6.99
C PHE A 28 12.48 -0.21 5.52
N ILE A 29 12.53 -1.30 4.76
CA ILE A 29 12.20 -1.34 3.33
C ILE A 29 10.75 -0.95 3.07
N VAL A 30 9.80 -1.40 3.91
CA VAL A 30 8.37 -1.04 3.81
C VAL A 30 8.15 0.47 3.96
N LEU A 31 9.05 1.20 4.62
CA LEU A 31 8.95 2.66 4.77
C LEU A 31 9.49 3.43 3.55
N ILE A 32 10.36 2.83 2.74
CA ILE A 32 11.02 3.53 1.62
C ILE A 32 10.01 4.11 0.60
N PRO A 33 8.96 3.40 0.15
CA PRO A 33 7.98 3.94 -0.78
C PRO A 33 7.33 5.24 -0.31
N THR A 34 7.12 5.40 1.01
CA THR A 34 6.50 6.59 1.61
C THR A 34 7.23 7.89 1.22
N PHE A 35 8.56 7.85 1.07
CA PHE A 35 9.34 9.02 0.64
C PHE A 35 9.05 9.43 -0.81
N PHE A 36 8.54 8.52 -1.62
CA PHE A 36 8.22 8.75 -3.03
C PHE A 36 6.75 9.07 -3.27
N THR A 37 5.86 8.89 -2.28
CA THR A 37 4.40 9.01 -2.44
C THR A 37 3.97 10.35 -3.05
N VAL A 38 4.52 11.48 -2.59
CA VAL A 38 4.19 12.82 -3.12
C VAL A 38 4.62 12.95 -4.58
N PHE A 39 5.84 12.50 -4.91
CA PHE A 39 6.35 12.53 -6.29
C PHE A 39 5.50 11.64 -7.20
N VAL A 40 5.18 10.44 -6.74
CA VAL A 40 4.38 9.44 -7.45
C VAL A 40 2.96 9.98 -7.70
N GLY A 41 2.34 10.61 -6.69
CA GLY A 41 1.03 11.27 -6.81
C GLY A 41 1.03 12.36 -7.89
N MET A 42 2.00 13.28 -7.84
CA MET A 42 2.12 14.32 -8.86
C MET A 42 2.31 13.77 -10.29
N GLN A 43 2.99 12.64 -10.44
CA GLN A 43 3.15 11.99 -11.75
C GLN A 43 1.86 11.31 -12.20
N ALA A 44 1.13 10.68 -11.27
CA ALA A 44 -0.16 10.06 -11.55
C ALA A 44 -1.18 11.10 -12.07
N ASP A 45 -1.20 12.30 -11.45
CA ASP A 45 -2.08 13.39 -11.87
C ASP A 45 -1.82 13.82 -13.32
N LYS A 46 -0.56 13.88 -13.74
CA LYS A 46 -0.13 14.27 -15.10
C LYS A 46 -0.32 13.19 -16.16
N THR A 47 -0.63 11.97 -15.74
CA THR A 47 -0.75 10.85 -16.66
C THR A 47 -2.02 10.97 -17.51
N ARG A 48 -1.87 10.99 -18.85
CA ARG A 48 -2.99 11.20 -19.76
C ARG A 48 -3.91 9.97 -19.86
N GLN A 49 -3.39 8.79 -20.09
CA GLN A 49 -4.18 7.56 -20.31
C GLN A 49 -4.27 6.73 -19.02
N LYS A 50 -4.88 7.30 -17.97
CA LYS A 50 -4.90 6.73 -16.63
C LYS A 50 -5.39 5.27 -16.60
N ALA A 51 -6.51 4.96 -17.27
CA ALA A 51 -7.04 3.60 -17.31
C ALA A 51 -6.09 2.60 -17.97
N ARG A 52 -5.41 3.00 -19.05
CA ARG A 52 -4.43 2.14 -19.72
C ARG A 52 -3.21 1.88 -18.83
N TRP A 53 -2.66 2.92 -18.21
CA TRP A 53 -1.54 2.78 -17.27
C TRP A 53 -1.91 1.92 -16.07
N LEU A 54 -3.11 2.10 -15.51
CA LEU A 54 -3.61 1.28 -14.40
C LEU A 54 -3.59 -0.21 -14.72
N ILE A 55 -3.98 -0.58 -15.95
CA ILE A 55 -3.97 -1.97 -16.43
C ILE A 55 -2.55 -2.49 -16.63
N HIS A 56 -1.69 -1.74 -17.34
CA HIS A 56 -0.31 -2.18 -17.62
C HIS A 56 0.52 -2.34 -16.35
N LEU A 57 0.38 -1.42 -15.41
CA LEU A 57 1.06 -1.51 -14.12
C LEU A 57 0.62 -2.72 -13.30
N GLY A 58 -0.65 -3.11 -13.40
CA GLY A 58 -1.11 -4.34 -12.75
C GLY A 58 -0.51 -5.61 -13.37
N TYR A 59 -0.35 -5.68 -14.69
CA TYR A 59 0.39 -6.77 -15.33
C TYR A 59 1.87 -6.75 -14.96
N LEU A 60 2.48 -5.58 -14.86
CA LEU A 60 3.86 -5.44 -14.39
C LEU A 60 4.01 -5.97 -12.95
N GLN A 61 3.10 -5.61 -12.04
CA GLN A 61 3.11 -6.15 -10.68
C GLN A 61 2.96 -7.68 -10.66
N ALA A 62 2.08 -8.25 -11.48
CA ALA A 62 1.97 -9.70 -11.61
C ALA A 62 3.29 -10.33 -12.03
N PHE A 63 3.99 -9.75 -13.00
CA PHE A 63 5.30 -10.21 -13.44
C PHE A 63 6.35 -10.11 -12.32
N LEU A 64 6.39 -9.00 -11.56
CA LEU A 64 7.30 -8.84 -10.42
C LEU A 64 7.09 -9.94 -9.37
N PHE A 65 5.83 -10.29 -9.05
CA PHE A 65 5.54 -11.34 -8.08
C PHE A 65 5.84 -12.75 -8.59
N ILE A 66 5.82 -12.97 -9.91
CA ILE A 66 6.36 -14.21 -10.51
C ILE A 66 7.89 -14.30 -10.29
N LEU A 67 8.61 -13.18 -10.46
CA LEU A 67 10.06 -13.14 -10.15
C LEU A 67 10.31 -13.38 -8.66
N VAL A 68 9.55 -12.76 -7.77
CA VAL A 68 9.62 -13.01 -6.33
C VAL A 68 9.42 -14.50 -6.03
N ALA A 69 8.44 -15.17 -6.64
CA ALA A 69 8.19 -16.58 -6.46
C ALA A 69 9.39 -17.47 -6.86
N LEU A 70 10.11 -17.09 -7.89
CA LEU A 70 11.32 -17.82 -8.31
C LEU A 70 12.47 -17.62 -7.33
N LEU A 71 12.64 -16.40 -6.81
CA LEU A 71 13.73 -16.05 -5.89
C LEU A 71 13.53 -16.60 -4.47
N THR A 72 12.29 -16.69 -3.99
CA THR A 72 11.99 -17.19 -2.64
C THR A 72 12.20 -18.69 -2.46
N LYS A 73 12.53 -19.41 -3.52
CA LYS A 73 12.97 -20.82 -3.44
C LYS A 73 14.36 -20.98 -2.82
N SER A 74 15.17 -19.92 -2.79
CA SER A 74 16.52 -19.91 -2.27
C SER A 74 16.62 -19.01 -1.04
N ALA A 75 17.02 -19.53 0.11
CA ALA A 75 17.27 -18.77 1.33
C ALA A 75 18.65 -18.10 1.32
N SER A 76 18.98 -17.37 0.26
CA SER A 76 20.24 -16.63 0.14
C SER A 76 20.05 -15.14 0.38
N TYR A 77 21.08 -14.47 0.91
CA TYR A 77 21.06 -13.02 1.10
C TYR A 77 20.88 -12.24 -0.20
N LEU A 78 21.42 -12.74 -1.32
CA LEU A 78 21.25 -12.14 -2.64
C LEU A 78 19.78 -12.22 -3.08
N ALA A 79 19.14 -13.39 -2.91
CA ALA A 79 17.73 -13.55 -3.20
C ALA A 79 16.87 -12.63 -2.31
N PHE A 80 17.17 -12.56 -1.02
CA PHE A 80 16.49 -11.66 -0.09
C PHE A 80 16.64 -10.19 -0.51
N ALA A 81 17.85 -9.71 -0.80
CA ALA A 81 18.07 -8.33 -1.25
C ALA A 81 17.33 -8.01 -2.55
N THR A 82 17.26 -8.96 -3.48
CA THR A 82 16.50 -8.79 -4.73
C THR A 82 15.00 -8.74 -4.47
N VAL A 83 14.46 -9.60 -3.59
CA VAL A 83 13.06 -9.58 -3.18
C VAL A 83 12.72 -8.25 -2.50
N CYS A 84 13.60 -7.74 -1.63
CA CYS A 84 13.47 -6.42 -1.02
C CYS A 84 13.35 -5.30 -2.06
N PHE A 85 14.21 -5.31 -3.06
CA PHE A 85 14.18 -4.33 -4.16
C PHE A 85 12.88 -4.44 -4.97
N LEU A 86 12.45 -5.65 -5.33
CA LEU A 86 11.21 -5.89 -6.05
C LEU A 86 9.97 -5.45 -5.24
N ASN A 87 10.02 -5.61 -3.91
CA ASN A 87 8.95 -5.16 -3.04
C ASN A 87 8.83 -3.64 -3.02
N ILE A 88 9.94 -2.90 -2.82
CA ILE A 88 9.96 -1.43 -2.91
C ILE A 88 9.35 -0.97 -4.24
N PHE A 89 9.78 -1.59 -5.34
CA PHE A 89 9.32 -1.20 -6.67
C PHE A 89 7.82 -1.50 -6.87
N SER A 90 7.35 -2.65 -6.37
CA SER A 90 5.93 -3.00 -6.40
C SER A 90 5.07 -2.04 -5.57
N ASP A 91 5.56 -1.59 -4.40
CA ASP A 91 4.82 -0.67 -3.54
C ASP A 91 4.75 0.73 -4.16
N ILE A 92 5.83 1.22 -4.77
CA ILE A 92 5.82 2.47 -5.57
C ILE A 92 4.80 2.37 -6.72
N ILE A 93 4.72 1.23 -7.42
CA ILE A 93 3.72 1.00 -8.44
C ILE A 93 2.30 1.01 -7.85
N SER A 94 2.10 0.43 -6.67
CA SER A 94 0.81 0.43 -5.97
C SER A 94 0.35 1.85 -5.64
N ASP A 95 1.24 2.70 -5.13
CA ASP A 95 0.96 4.11 -4.86
C ASP A 95 0.60 4.87 -6.13
N TYR A 96 1.35 4.63 -7.21
CA TYR A 96 1.05 5.24 -8.51
C TYR A 96 -0.31 4.81 -9.06
N ARG A 97 -0.66 3.52 -8.95
CA ARG A 97 -1.97 3.00 -9.35
C ARG A 97 -3.09 3.60 -8.51
N SER A 98 -2.89 3.79 -7.22
CA SER A 98 -3.85 4.45 -6.33
C SER A 98 -4.10 5.90 -6.76
N GLY A 99 -3.05 6.64 -7.10
CA GLY A 99 -3.15 8.00 -7.65
C GLY A 99 -3.89 8.05 -9.00
N LEU A 100 -3.75 7.02 -9.86
CA LEU A 100 -4.49 6.95 -11.12
C LEU A 100 -5.98 6.63 -10.93
N GLN A 101 -6.35 5.91 -9.86
CA GLN A 101 -7.75 5.51 -9.60
C GLN A 101 -8.64 6.71 -9.21
N MET A 102 -8.12 7.65 -8.42
CA MET A 102 -8.91 8.76 -7.87
C MET A 102 -9.55 9.63 -8.95
N PRO A 103 -8.83 10.13 -9.97
CA PRO A 103 -9.46 10.90 -11.05
C PRO A 103 -10.46 10.09 -11.89
N ILE A 104 -10.24 8.78 -12.04
CA ILE A 104 -11.20 7.91 -12.73
C ILE A 104 -12.50 7.81 -11.92
N LEU A 105 -12.40 7.64 -10.60
CA LEU A 105 -13.56 7.60 -9.71
C LEU A 105 -14.34 8.91 -9.78
N GLN A 106 -13.65 10.05 -9.63
CA GLN A 106 -14.27 11.40 -9.71
C GLN A 106 -15.02 11.65 -11.00
N LYS A 107 -14.53 11.11 -12.12
CA LYS A 107 -15.16 11.31 -13.43
C LYS A 107 -16.36 10.40 -13.67
N ASN A 108 -16.43 9.24 -13.02
CA ASN A 108 -17.47 8.24 -13.25
C ASN A 108 -18.59 8.26 -12.18
N VAL A 109 -18.46 9.11 -11.15
CA VAL A 109 -19.45 9.25 -10.06
C VAL A 109 -19.99 10.67 -10.05
N GLU A 110 -21.29 10.84 -9.80
CA GLU A 110 -21.90 12.16 -9.66
C GLU A 110 -21.34 12.88 -8.42
N GLU A 111 -21.20 14.20 -8.49
CA GLU A 111 -20.58 15.01 -7.44
C GLU A 111 -21.24 14.82 -6.06
N LYS A 112 -22.57 14.69 -6.03
CA LYS A 112 -23.34 14.44 -4.81
C LYS A 112 -23.02 13.09 -4.12
N ASP A 113 -22.58 12.09 -4.89
CA ASP A 113 -22.33 10.71 -4.42
C ASP A 113 -20.81 10.45 -4.22
N LEU A 114 -19.95 11.43 -4.49
CA LEU A 114 -18.49 11.29 -4.41
C LEU A 114 -18.00 10.89 -3.01
N MET A 115 -18.55 11.51 -1.97
CA MET A 115 -18.15 11.23 -0.58
C MET A 115 -18.48 9.77 -0.21
N GLU A 116 -19.67 9.30 -0.59
CA GLU A 116 -20.09 7.90 -0.38
C GLU A 116 -19.21 6.94 -1.16
N ALA A 117 -18.90 7.25 -2.43
CA ALA A 117 -18.02 6.44 -3.27
C ALA A 117 -16.59 6.35 -2.70
N TYR A 118 -16.05 7.44 -2.15
CA TYR A 118 -14.76 7.44 -1.47
C TYR A 118 -14.79 6.57 -0.22
N SER A 119 -15.79 6.75 0.64
CA SER A 119 -15.95 5.97 1.86
C SER A 119 -16.10 4.48 1.57
N PHE A 120 -16.89 4.12 0.57
CA PHE A 120 -17.03 2.75 0.11
C PHE A 120 -15.73 2.16 -0.45
N THR A 121 -14.99 2.93 -1.25
CA THR A 121 -13.69 2.52 -1.78
C THR A 121 -12.69 2.30 -0.65
N GLN A 122 -12.68 3.16 0.36
CA GLN A 122 -11.81 3.03 1.52
C GLN A 122 -12.16 1.78 2.34
N LEU A 123 -13.45 1.54 2.59
CA LEU A 123 -13.92 0.33 3.27
C LEU A 123 -13.50 -0.95 2.52
N LEU A 124 -13.71 -1.00 1.20
CA LEU A 124 -13.27 -2.12 0.37
C LEU A 124 -11.74 -2.30 0.43
N THR A 125 -10.98 -1.21 0.49
CA THR A 125 -9.52 -1.26 0.62
C THR A 125 -9.11 -1.88 1.96
N PHE A 126 -9.70 -1.47 3.07
CA PHE A 126 -9.43 -2.06 4.39
C PHE A 126 -9.81 -3.53 4.47
N LEU A 127 -11.03 -3.87 4.06
CA LEU A 127 -11.49 -5.27 4.03
C LEU A 127 -10.64 -6.13 3.10
N GLY A 128 -10.28 -5.61 1.92
CA GLY A 128 -9.43 -6.30 0.96
C GLY A 128 -8.00 -6.49 1.47
N ASN A 129 -7.45 -5.52 2.21
CA ASN A 129 -6.14 -5.63 2.82
C ASN A 129 -6.14 -6.71 3.90
N PHE A 130 -7.11 -6.68 4.81
CA PHE A 130 -7.24 -7.66 5.88
C PHE A 130 -7.48 -9.08 5.33
N ALA A 131 -8.45 -9.24 4.42
CA ALA A 131 -8.73 -10.53 3.79
C ALA A 131 -7.50 -11.05 3.00
N GLY A 132 -6.77 -10.16 2.32
CA GLY A 132 -5.54 -10.51 1.62
C GLY A 132 -4.47 -11.04 2.57
N GLN A 133 -4.22 -10.37 3.69
CA GLN A 133 -3.25 -10.81 4.69
C GLN A 133 -3.65 -12.14 5.33
N ALA A 134 -4.93 -12.32 5.69
CA ALA A 134 -5.45 -13.57 6.22
C ALA A 134 -5.27 -14.72 5.23
N LEU A 135 -5.57 -14.50 3.94
CA LEU A 135 -5.33 -15.47 2.87
C LEU A 135 -3.84 -15.78 2.71
N GLY A 136 -2.96 -14.79 2.80
CA GLY A 136 -1.51 -14.99 2.73
C GLY A 136 -1.00 -15.90 3.85
N VAL A 137 -1.40 -15.63 5.08
CA VAL A 137 -1.04 -16.44 6.25
C VAL A 137 -1.61 -17.85 6.14
N TRP A 138 -2.89 -17.99 5.72
CA TRP A 138 -3.52 -19.29 5.52
C TRP A 138 -2.81 -20.11 4.43
N LEU A 139 -2.51 -19.51 3.27
CA LEU A 139 -1.77 -20.17 2.19
C LEU A 139 -0.37 -20.59 2.66
N LEU A 140 0.32 -19.75 3.43
CA LEU A 140 1.64 -20.08 3.98
C LEU A 140 1.55 -21.28 4.95
N SER A 141 0.52 -21.34 5.76
CA SER A 141 0.29 -22.42 6.71
C SER A 141 0.02 -23.78 6.00
N ILE A 142 -0.89 -23.79 5.02
CA ILE A 142 -1.23 -25.05 4.30
C ILE A 142 -0.15 -25.51 3.33
N SER A 143 0.68 -24.58 2.83
CA SER A 143 1.76 -24.88 1.90
C SER A 143 3.09 -25.22 2.58
N GLN A 144 3.09 -25.44 3.91
CA GLN A 144 4.29 -25.73 4.68
C GLN A 144 5.42 -24.68 4.49
N GLN A 145 5.08 -23.40 4.63
CA GLN A 145 6.01 -22.26 4.49
C GLN A 145 6.53 -22.06 3.04
N ASN A 146 5.75 -22.43 2.04
CA ASN A 146 6.12 -22.21 0.65
C ASN A 146 5.83 -20.76 0.21
N PHE A 147 6.80 -19.88 0.39
CA PHE A 147 6.70 -18.46 0.01
C PHE A 147 6.44 -18.25 -1.49
N ALA A 148 6.94 -19.15 -2.34
CA ALA A 148 6.73 -19.08 -3.78
C ALA A 148 5.24 -19.26 -4.14
N MET A 149 4.53 -20.15 -3.44
CA MET A 149 3.10 -20.36 -3.66
C MET A 149 2.29 -19.11 -3.31
N VAL A 150 2.63 -18.44 -2.22
CA VAL A 150 1.96 -17.19 -1.82
C VAL A 150 2.24 -16.07 -2.81
N ALA A 151 3.50 -15.93 -3.27
CA ALA A 151 3.86 -14.94 -4.27
C ALA A 151 3.14 -15.17 -5.63
N LEU A 152 2.99 -16.43 -6.07
CA LEU A 152 2.23 -16.79 -7.27
C LEU A 152 0.73 -16.50 -7.10
N SER A 153 0.16 -16.76 -5.93
CA SER A 153 -1.24 -16.41 -5.65
C SER A 153 -1.46 -14.90 -5.71
N ASN A 154 -0.49 -14.12 -5.21
CA ASN A 154 -0.50 -12.66 -5.32
C ASN A 154 -0.39 -12.19 -6.79
N ALA A 155 0.49 -12.80 -7.58
CA ALA A 155 0.60 -12.54 -9.02
C ALA A 155 -0.72 -12.83 -9.75
N LEU A 156 -1.39 -13.93 -9.42
CA LEU A 156 -2.70 -14.29 -9.98
C LEU A 156 -3.76 -13.24 -9.66
N CYS A 157 -3.79 -12.71 -8.43
CA CYS A 157 -4.71 -11.63 -8.05
C CYS A 157 -4.47 -10.36 -8.90
N PHE A 158 -3.22 -10.00 -9.16
CA PHE A 158 -2.91 -8.86 -10.05
C PHE A 158 -3.32 -9.13 -11.49
N LEU A 159 -3.09 -10.34 -12.00
CA LEU A 159 -3.53 -10.74 -13.35
C LEU A 159 -5.04 -10.66 -13.48
N LEU A 160 -5.80 -11.24 -12.55
CA LEU A 160 -7.26 -11.21 -12.56
C LEU A 160 -7.79 -9.78 -12.48
N SER A 161 -7.27 -8.97 -11.55
CA SER A 161 -7.64 -7.56 -11.40
C SER A 161 -7.40 -6.77 -12.69
N SER A 162 -6.20 -6.90 -13.29
CA SER A 162 -5.85 -6.18 -14.52
C SER A 162 -6.65 -6.65 -15.73
N SER A 163 -6.94 -7.95 -15.81
CA SER A 163 -7.79 -8.51 -16.87
C SER A 163 -9.24 -8.03 -16.76
N THR A 164 -9.79 -7.96 -15.54
CA THR A 164 -11.11 -7.39 -15.30
C THR A 164 -11.18 -5.91 -15.72
N LEU A 165 -10.17 -5.11 -15.33
CA LEU A 165 -10.07 -3.71 -15.75
C LEU A 165 -9.94 -3.58 -17.29
N TYR A 166 -9.21 -4.49 -17.93
CA TYR A 166 -9.07 -4.51 -19.38
C TYR A 166 -10.40 -4.76 -20.09
N LEU A 167 -11.25 -5.66 -19.56
CA LEU A 167 -12.58 -5.95 -20.11
C LEU A 167 -13.52 -4.74 -20.03
N VAL A 168 -13.45 -3.98 -18.95
CA VAL A 168 -14.30 -2.81 -18.74
C VAL A 168 -13.67 -1.46 -19.18
N ARG A 169 -12.48 -1.49 -19.78
CA ARG A 169 -11.66 -0.30 -20.10
C ARG A 169 -12.40 0.76 -20.93
N GLN A 170 -13.35 0.37 -21.77
CA GLN A 170 -14.13 1.30 -22.60
C GLN A 170 -15.14 2.12 -21.78
N LYS A 171 -15.53 1.62 -20.60
CA LYS A 171 -16.45 2.31 -19.68
C LYS A 171 -15.73 3.22 -18.72
N LEU A 172 -14.39 3.13 -18.62
CA LEU A 172 -13.60 3.94 -17.70
C LEU A 172 -13.26 5.28 -18.33
N THR A 173 -14.03 6.30 -18.02
CA THR A 173 -13.76 7.67 -18.43
C THR A 173 -12.78 8.33 -17.46
N HIS A 174 -11.96 9.25 -17.95
CA HIS A 174 -11.02 10.04 -17.16
C HIS A 174 -10.67 11.32 -17.91
N ASP A 175 -10.31 12.36 -17.17
CA ASP A 175 -9.86 13.60 -17.78
C ASP A 175 -8.42 13.45 -18.28
N THR A 176 -8.17 13.94 -19.49
CA THR A 176 -6.83 14.13 -20.00
C THR A 176 -6.35 15.50 -19.55
N PRO A 177 -5.16 15.62 -18.95
CA PRO A 177 -4.59 16.93 -18.61
C PRO A 177 -4.56 17.81 -19.85
N ALA A 178 -4.91 19.10 -19.70
CA ALA A 178 -4.83 20.06 -20.78
C ALA A 178 -3.40 20.09 -21.37
N ALA A 179 -3.28 20.23 -22.68
CA ALA A 179 -2.00 20.15 -23.39
C ALA A 179 -0.98 21.23 -22.98
N THR A 180 -1.38 22.19 -22.16
CA THR A 180 -0.67 23.43 -21.86
C THR A 180 0.07 23.45 -20.52
N GLU A 181 0.09 22.36 -19.75
CA GLU A 181 0.89 22.37 -18.53
C GLU A 181 2.39 22.40 -18.85
N GLN A 182 2.98 23.62 -18.74
CA GLN A 182 4.42 23.80 -18.76
C GLN A 182 5.05 22.83 -17.75
N LYS A 183 6.10 22.12 -18.16
CA LYS A 183 6.89 21.26 -17.25
C LYS A 183 7.59 22.16 -16.23
N LEU A 184 6.89 22.49 -15.16
CA LEU A 184 7.48 23.26 -14.06
C LEU A 184 8.55 22.41 -13.37
N PRO A 185 9.68 23.02 -12.95
CA PRO A 185 10.70 22.31 -12.18
C PRO A 185 10.09 21.80 -10.87
N PHE A 186 10.55 20.63 -10.40
CA PHE A 186 10.03 19.94 -9.22
C PHE A 186 9.90 20.86 -7.99
N ARG A 187 10.92 21.71 -7.75
CA ARG A 187 10.92 22.68 -6.64
C ARG A 187 9.73 23.66 -6.71
N LYS A 188 9.35 24.09 -7.92
CA LYS A 188 8.20 24.99 -8.10
C LYS A 188 6.90 24.23 -7.86
N GLN A 189 6.79 22.99 -8.35
CA GLN A 189 5.61 22.14 -8.11
C GLN A 189 5.39 21.89 -6.61
N MET A 190 6.46 21.61 -5.85
CA MET A 190 6.39 21.43 -4.40
C MET A 190 5.97 22.72 -3.68
N LYS A 191 6.46 23.87 -4.14
CA LYS A 191 6.05 25.17 -3.58
C LYS A 191 4.58 25.45 -3.85
N ASP A 192 4.12 25.21 -5.08
CA ASP A 192 2.72 25.39 -5.47
C ASP A 192 1.80 24.43 -4.68
N LEU A 193 2.21 23.18 -4.50
CA LEU A 193 1.49 22.20 -3.66
C LEU A 193 1.37 22.72 -2.21
N TYR A 194 2.47 23.15 -1.61
CA TYR A 194 2.47 23.70 -0.26
C TYR A 194 1.53 24.90 -0.12
N GLN A 195 1.58 25.84 -1.07
CA GLN A 195 0.72 27.02 -1.09
C GLN A 195 -0.76 26.66 -1.24
N ASN A 196 -1.07 25.70 -2.12
CA ASN A 196 -2.45 25.23 -2.30
C ASN A 196 -3.00 24.58 -1.03
N VAL A 197 -2.20 23.72 -0.38
CA VAL A 197 -2.60 23.12 0.90
C VAL A 197 -2.80 24.19 1.97
N GLN A 198 -1.88 25.15 2.08
CA GLN A 198 -2.00 26.27 3.02
C GLN A 198 -3.29 27.08 2.78
N MET A 199 -3.62 27.39 1.52
CA MET A 199 -4.86 28.12 1.18
C MET A 199 -6.12 27.35 1.63
N ILE A 200 -6.14 26.02 1.47
CA ILE A 200 -7.27 25.19 1.93
C ILE A 200 -7.44 25.32 3.45
N PHE A 201 -6.34 25.24 4.21
CA PHE A 201 -6.38 25.38 5.67
C PHE A 201 -6.83 26.77 6.10
N GLU A 202 -6.41 27.82 5.39
CA GLU A 202 -6.86 29.20 5.64
C GLU A 202 -8.36 29.38 5.36
N GLN A 203 -8.89 28.77 4.27
CA GLN A 203 -10.31 28.79 3.95
C GLN A 203 -11.17 28.10 5.01
N GLU A 204 -10.69 26.99 5.55
CA GLU A 204 -11.35 26.23 6.62
C GLU A 204 -11.13 26.83 8.01
N LYS A 205 -10.50 28.01 8.10
CA LYS A 205 -10.19 28.72 9.38
C LYS A 205 -9.35 27.90 10.36
N ILE A 206 -8.52 27.01 9.88
CA ILE A 206 -7.60 26.24 10.71
C ILE A 206 -6.38 27.13 11.00
N GLU A 207 -6.33 27.70 12.19
CA GLU A 207 -5.41 28.76 12.56
C GLU A 207 -3.92 28.40 12.54
N ASN A 208 -3.55 27.12 12.61
CA ASN A 208 -2.15 26.69 12.73
C ASN A 208 -1.82 25.46 11.87
N PHE A 209 -1.67 25.67 10.54
CA PHE A 209 -1.29 24.62 9.60
C PHE A 209 -0.05 23.80 10.02
N LEU A 210 1.03 24.48 10.45
CA LEU A 210 2.25 23.79 10.91
C LEU A 210 2.02 22.96 12.18
N LEU A 211 1.16 23.43 13.08
CA LEU A 211 0.82 22.68 14.29
C LEU A 211 0.05 21.39 13.96
N VAL A 212 -0.89 21.45 13.01
CA VAL A 212 -1.61 20.27 12.54
C VAL A 212 -0.65 19.28 11.88
N LEU A 213 0.27 19.75 11.04
CA LEU A 213 1.30 18.88 10.44
C LEU A 213 2.19 18.23 11.50
N LEU A 214 2.59 18.99 12.51
CA LEU A 214 3.38 18.47 13.63
C LEU A 214 2.60 17.42 14.44
N GLN A 215 1.32 17.66 14.71
CA GLN A 215 0.45 16.68 15.38
C GLN A 215 0.33 15.38 14.57
N VAL A 216 0.09 15.48 13.26
CA VAL A 216 0.02 14.31 12.37
C VAL A 216 1.35 13.54 12.39
N LEU A 217 2.48 14.24 12.34
CA LEU A 217 3.81 13.62 12.43
C LEU A 217 4.03 12.91 13.76
N LEU A 218 3.73 13.59 14.88
CA LEU A 218 3.92 13.07 16.23
C LEU A 218 3.00 11.86 16.53
N LEU A 219 1.85 11.76 15.89
CA LEU A 219 0.95 10.62 16.05
C LEU A 219 1.36 9.43 15.15
N ASN A 220 1.72 9.69 13.91
CA ASN A 220 2.00 8.61 12.95
C ASN A 220 3.41 8.01 13.08
N ALA A 221 4.43 8.81 13.46
CA ALA A 221 5.79 8.30 13.60
C ALA A 221 5.93 7.23 14.71
N PRO A 222 5.38 7.43 15.93
CA PRO A 222 5.36 6.37 16.95
C PRO A 222 4.55 5.15 16.53
N ALA A 223 3.38 5.34 15.89
CA ALA A 223 2.54 4.23 15.43
C ALA A 223 3.29 3.32 14.44
N GLY A 224 3.97 3.89 13.45
CA GLY A 224 4.81 3.13 12.52
C GLY A 224 5.98 2.44 13.20
N SER A 225 6.63 3.10 14.18
CA SER A 225 7.73 2.51 14.94
C SER A 225 7.28 1.34 15.81
N ILE A 226 6.10 1.44 16.45
CA ILE A 226 5.52 0.37 17.26
C ILE A 226 5.28 -0.88 16.43
N MET A 227 4.73 -0.75 15.22
CA MET A 227 4.53 -1.90 14.33
C MET A 227 5.85 -2.60 13.97
N GLY A 228 6.90 -1.84 13.68
CA GLY A 228 8.24 -2.41 13.46
C GLY A 228 8.80 -3.15 14.68
N LEU A 229 8.58 -2.62 15.89
CA LEU A 229 8.97 -3.26 17.14
C LEU A 229 8.17 -4.54 17.41
N TYR A 230 6.87 -4.57 17.13
CA TYR A 230 6.07 -5.79 17.25
C TYR A 230 6.58 -6.91 16.34
N ASN A 231 6.95 -6.60 15.12
CA ASN A 231 7.52 -7.60 14.20
C ASN A 231 8.79 -8.25 14.77
N LEU A 232 9.67 -7.45 15.43
CA LEU A 232 10.88 -7.95 16.06
C LEU A 232 10.61 -8.69 17.37
N TYR A 233 9.68 -8.20 18.19
CA TYR A 233 9.32 -8.81 19.47
C TYR A 233 8.68 -10.19 19.27
N LEU A 234 7.72 -10.29 18.33
CA LEU A 234 7.01 -11.54 18.04
C LEU A 234 7.88 -12.61 17.39
N LEU A 235 9.06 -12.24 16.89
CA LEU A 235 10.01 -13.19 16.36
C LEU A 235 10.49 -14.17 17.47
N ASP A 236 10.74 -13.65 18.68
CA ASP A 236 11.18 -14.42 19.83
C ASP A 236 10.01 -14.84 20.76
N HIS A 237 8.89 -14.11 20.73
CA HIS A 237 7.77 -14.24 21.67
C HIS A 237 6.41 -14.28 20.92
N PRO A 238 6.15 -15.30 20.11
CA PRO A 238 4.85 -15.45 19.46
C PRO A 238 3.73 -15.66 20.47
N PHE A 239 2.50 -15.21 20.14
CA PHE A 239 1.37 -15.31 21.06
C PHE A 239 0.88 -16.75 21.28
N TRP A 240 0.65 -17.15 22.55
CA TRP A 240 -0.08 -18.36 22.93
C TRP A 240 0.22 -19.62 22.12
N GLY A 241 1.47 -19.83 21.72
CA GLY A 241 1.86 -20.99 20.91
C GLY A 241 1.51 -20.87 19.43
N LEU A 242 1.08 -19.69 18.98
CA LEU A 242 0.93 -19.37 17.56
C LEU A 242 2.30 -19.19 16.92
N ASN A 243 2.39 -19.39 15.61
CA ASN A 243 3.60 -19.04 14.87
C ASN A 243 3.68 -17.53 14.59
N LEU A 244 4.81 -17.04 14.08
CA LEU A 244 5.02 -15.61 13.79
C LEU A 244 3.93 -15.03 12.87
N SER A 245 3.61 -15.73 11.77
CA SER A 245 2.61 -15.23 10.81
C SER A 245 1.22 -15.10 11.40
N GLN A 246 0.83 -16.05 12.25
CA GLN A 246 -0.45 -16.03 12.96
C GLN A 246 -0.50 -14.91 14.01
N SER A 247 0.59 -14.72 14.75
CA SER A 247 0.71 -13.65 15.75
C SER A 247 0.64 -12.26 15.11
N LEU A 248 1.27 -12.06 13.97
CA LEU A 248 1.19 -10.82 13.19
C LEU A 248 -0.23 -10.59 12.67
N LEU A 249 -0.91 -11.64 12.23
CA LEU A 249 -2.31 -11.54 11.78
C LEU A 249 -3.25 -11.14 12.93
N VAL A 250 -3.00 -11.63 14.15
CA VAL A 250 -3.78 -11.22 15.35
C VAL A 250 -3.64 -9.71 15.60
N ILE A 251 -2.40 -9.18 15.57
CA ILE A 251 -2.18 -7.73 15.74
C ILE A 251 -2.92 -6.93 14.66
N GLU A 252 -2.78 -7.33 13.40
CA GLU A 252 -3.46 -6.67 12.29
C GLU A 252 -4.98 -6.72 12.43
N SER A 253 -5.51 -7.86 12.88
CA SER A 253 -6.95 -8.00 13.17
C SER A 253 -7.41 -7.01 14.25
N CYS A 254 -6.67 -6.90 15.34
CA CYS A 254 -6.98 -5.96 16.42
C CYS A 254 -6.91 -4.51 15.93
N THR A 255 -5.93 -4.17 15.09
CA THR A 255 -5.78 -2.84 14.50
C THR A 255 -6.99 -2.50 13.61
N VAL A 256 -7.39 -3.41 12.73
CA VAL A 256 -8.55 -3.20 11.83
C VAL A 256 -9.84 -3.06 12.64
N ILE A 257 -10.06 -3.91 13.66
CA ILE A 257 -11.23 -3.80 14.55
C ILE A 257 -11.22 -2.44 15.28
N GLY A 258 -10.06 -2.02 15.76
CA GLY A 258 -9.90 -0.70 16.42
C GLY A 258 -10.26 0.46 15.49
N ILE A 259 -9.79 0.45 14.25
CA ILE A 259 -10.11 1.48 13.24
C ILE A 259 -11.61 1.52 12.95
N ILE A 260 -12.24 0.36 12.71
CA ILE A 260 -13.68 0.27 12.43
C ILE A 260 -14.49 0.78 13.63
N SER A 261 -14.13 0.36 14.83
CA SER A 261 -14.80 0.79 16.04
C SER A 261 -14.67 2.32 16.25
N ALA A 262 -13.46 2.86 16.10
CA ALA A 262 -13.24 4.31 16.23
C ALA A 262 -14.04 5.10 15.17
N SER A 263 -14.11 4.62 13.93
CA SER A 263 -14.91 5.24 12.87
C SER A 263 -16.42 5.21 13.17
N ALA A 264 -16.92 4.14 13.77
CA ALA A 264 -18.33 4.04 14.15
C ALA A 264 -18.69 5.05 15.26
N PHE A 265 -17.82 5.20 16.25
CA PHE A 265 -18.04 6.14 17.36
C PHE A 265 -17.79 7.61 16.98
N SER A 266 -17.00 7.91 15.95
CA SER A 266 -16.72 9.29 15.56
C SER A 266 -17.87 9.98 14.82
N ASN A 267 -18.85 9.22 14.31
CA ASN A 267 -20.03 9.78 13.64
C ASN A 267 -21.13 10.28 14.61
N ASP A 268 -20.97 10.05 15.91
CA ASP A 268 -21.94 10.47 16.94
C ASP A 268 -21.58 11.81 17.61
N TYR A 269 -20.54 12.50 17.13
CA TYR A 269 -20.07 13.82 17.56
C TYR A 269 -19.88 14.75 16.34
#